data_5c651a5f524e6d9a57af60c80378eeb6
#
_entry.id   5c651a5f524e6d9a57af60c80378eeb6
#
_cell.length_a   1.000
_cell.length_b   1.000
_cell.length_c   1.000
_cell.angle_alpha   90.00
_cell.angle_beta   90.00
_cell.angle_gamma   90.00
#
_symmetry.space_group_name_H-M   'P 1'
#
loop_
_entity.id
_entity.type
_entity.pdbx_description
1 polymer ?
#
loop_
_entity_poly.entity_id
_entity_poly.type
_entity_poly.pdbx_seq_one_letter_code
_entity_poly.pdbx_strand_id
1 'polypeptide(L)'
;MGYKEKIEKLEPIPYSKYKDISSYEKLMIYVAKKIEEKNIPLTFNYLCISTFKVFPDAFCCDEEFKEFPSVDRLNRTMMHLKYVKNSKPYLAGSVKTGYSITQMGYTIAEEVENIINNGIVDNSIKAPTVDKHKKGFARDYILFTSGDGYKKYLETKKIDDMYIWQFFKITPYTQIKSTKENLKNILEYAKENKDKKCEYYIQEILKNL
;
A
#
# COMPACT_ATOMS: atom_id res chain seq x y z
N MET A 1 -14.89 -2.82 -35.48
CA MET A 1 -13.53 -2.65 -34.98
C MET A 1 -13.31 -3.63 -33.85
N GLY A 2 -12.35 -4.55 -33.99
CA GLY A 2 -12.09 -5.57 -32.99
C GLY A 2 -11.40 -5.03 -31.75
N TYR A 3 -11.42 -5.77 -30.63
CA TYR A 3 -10.76 -5.34 -29.39
C TYR A 3 -9.23 -5.18 -29.56
N LYS A 4 -8.61 -6.04 -30.37
CA LYS A 4 -7.19 -5.94 -30.73
C LYS A 4 -6.86 -4.58 -31.33
N GLU A 5 -7.60 -4.16 -32.35
CA GLU A 5 -7.39 -2.86 -33.02
C GLU A 5 -7.59 -1.66 -32.07
N LYS A 6 -8.55 -1.78 -31.13
CA LYS A 6 -8.76 -0.76 -30.10
C LYS A 6 -7.60 -0.66 -29.12
N ILE A 7 -7.01 -1.79 -28.74
CA ILE A 7 -5.84 -1.84 -27.85
C ILE A 7 -4.61 -1.34 -28.60
N GLU A 8 -4.43 -1.70 -29.85
CA GLU A 8 -3.32 -1.22 -30.69
C GLU A 8 -3.30 0.31 -30.87
N LYS A 9 -4.45 0.96 -30.76
CA LYS A 9 -4.60 2.43 -30.81
C LYS A 9 -4.37 3.13 -29.47
N LEU A 10 -4.06 2.40 -28.39
CA LEU A 10 -3.63 3.01 -27.15
C LEU A 10 -2.20 3.57 -27.33
N GLU A 11 -2.00 4.80 -26.99
CA GLU A 11 -0.70 5.46 -27.07
C GLU A 11 0.09 5.28 -25.76
N PRO A 12 1.39 5.04 -25.83
CA PRO A 12 2.24 5.00 -24.65
C PRO A 12 2.35 6.38 -24.01
N ILE A 13 2.31 6.43 -22.69
CA ILE A 13 2.50 7.65 -21.92
C ILE A 13 3.97 7.74 -21.52
N PRO A 14 4.66 8.86 -21.82
CA PRO A 14 6.06 9.04 -21.45
C PRO A 14 6.27 8.96 -19.94
N TYR A 15 7.36 8.34 -19.51
CA TYR A 15 7.71 8.18 -18.08
C TYR A 15 7.67 9.51 -17.30
N SER A 16 8.10 10.61 -17.93
CA SER A 16 8.08 11.94 -17.32
C SER A 16 6.72 12.40 -16.83
N LYS A 17 5.63 11.90 -17.41
CA LYS A 17 4.25 12.26 -17.01
C LYS A 17 3.73 11.48 -15.80
N TYR A 18 4.35 10.37 -15.45
CA TYR A 18 3.88 9.52 -14.35
C TYR A 18 4.99 9.10 -13.36
N LYS A 19 6.20 9.65 -13.48
CA LYS A 19 7.35 9.37 -12.60
C LYS A 19 7.04 9.56 -11.12
N ASP A 20 6.13 10.47 -10.82
CA ASP A 20 5.72 10.80 -9.45
C ASP A 20 4.57 9.92 -8.93
N ILE A 21 4.05 9.03 -9.77
CA ILE A 21 3.04 8.03 -9.39
C ILE A 21 3.77 6.76 -8.96
N SER A 22 4.03 6.61 -7.66
CA SER A 22 4.83 5.52 -7.10
C SER A 22 4.15 4.14 -7.06
N SER A 23 2.87 4.04 -7.44
CA SER A 23 2.07 2.81 -7.31
C SER A 23 1.70 2.25 -8.68
N TYR A 24 2.13 1.02 -8.95
CA TYR A 24 1.72 0.27 -10.15
C TYR A 24 0.21 0.03 -10.19
N GLU A 25 -0.43 -0.13 -9.04
CA GLU A 25 -1.87 -0.29 -8.91
C GLU A 25 -2.62 0.95 -9.43
N LYS A 26 -2.11 2.15 -9.13
CA LYS A 26 -2.67 3.41 -9.62
C LYS A 26 -2.57 3.51 -11.14
N LEU A 27 -1.44 3.11 -11.72
CA LEU A 27 -1.26 3.10 -13.17
C LEU A 27 -2.19 2.10 -13.85
N MET A 28 -2.30 0.89 -13.32
CA MET A 28 -3.14 -0.16 -13.90
C MET A 28 -4.64 0.17 -13.79
N ILE A 29 -5.11 0.76 -12.68
CA ILE A 29 -6.52 1.15 -12.56
C ILE A 29 -6.89 2.30 -13.50
N TYR A 30 -5.98 3.23 -13.76
CA TYR A 30 -6.15 4.25 -14.79
C TYR A 30 -6.34 3.61 -16.17
N VAL A 31 -5.53 2.61 -16.53
CA VAL A 31 -5.69 1.89 -17.81
C VAL A 31 -7.01 1.13 -17.84
N ALA A 32 -7.44 0.53 -16.72
CA ALA A 32 -8.75 -0.12 -16.64
C ALA A 32 -9.88 0.84 -17.02
N LYS A 33 -9.88 2.06 -16.50
CA LYS A 33 -10.85 3.11 -16.89
C LYS A 33 -10.76 3.43 -18.38
N LYS A 34 -9.54 3.61 -18.92
CA LYS A 34 -9.33 3.94 -20.35
C LYS A 34 -9.82 2.87 -21.30
N ILE A 35 -9.65 1.59 -20.99
CA ILE A 35 -10.14 0.51 -21.85
C ILE A 35 -11.65 0.31 -21.70
N GLU A 36 -12.22 0.54 -20.53
CA GLU A 36 -13.66 0.53 -20.31
C GLU A 36 -14.37 1.63 -21.12
N GLU A 37 -13.83 2.87 -21.11
CA GLU A 37 -14.30 4.00 -21.93
C GLU A 37 -14.32 3.67 -23.44
N LYS A 38 -13.40 2.80 -23.89
CA LYS A 38 -13.33 2.31 -25.28
C LYS A 38 -14.20 1.08 -25.53
N ASN A 39 -15.05 0.69 -24.56
CA ASN A 39 -15.87 -0.53 -24.61
C ASN A 39 -15.01 -1.78 -24.90
N ILE A 40 -13.88 -1.92 -24.22
CA ILE A 40 -13.06 -3.12 -24.19
C ILE A 40 -13.37 -3.86 -22.88
N PRO A 41 -13.72 -5.16 -22.93
CA PRO A 41 -14.01 -5.93 -21.72
C PRO A 41 -12.83 -5.96 -20.75
N LEU A 42 -13.07 -5.74 -19.47
CA LEU A 42 -12.06 -5.82 -18.42
C LEU A 42 -11.74 -7.28 -18.09
N THR A 43 -11.02 -7.94 -18.98
CA THR A 43 -10.44 -9.27 -18.74
C THR A 43 -8.99 -9.13 -18.25
N PHE A 44 -8.48 -10.18 -17.61
CA PHE A 44 -7.08 -10.21 -17.18
C PHE A 44 -6.12 -9.90 -18.34
N ASN A 45 -6.27 -10.58 -19.46
CA ASN A 45 -5.38 -10.43 -20.59
C ASN A 45 -5.43 -9.03 -21.22
N TYR A 46 -6.64 -8.50 -21.46
CA TYR A 46 -6.78 -7.18 -22.06
C TYR A 46 -6.24 -6.08 -21.15
N LEU A 47 -6.47 -6.20 -19.83
CA LEU A 47 -5.92 -5.22 -18.89
C LEU A 47 -4.39 -5.29 -18.82
N CYS A 48 -3.79 -6.48 -18.77
CA CYS A 48 -2.34 -6.63 -18.75
C CYS A 48 -1.68 -6.10 -20.03
N ILE A 49 -2.20 -6.48 -21.21
CA ILE A 49 -1.66 -6.02 -22.50
C ILE A 49 -1.79 -4.51 -22.63
N SER A 50 -2.96 -3.96 -22.29
CA SER A 50 -3.19 -2.51 -22.35
C SER A 50 -2.32 -1.73 -21.37
N THR A 51 -2.11 -2.27 -20.16
CA THR A 51 -1.26 -1.64 -19.15
C THR A 51 0.19 -1.56 -19.60
N PHE A 52 0.73 -2.65 -20.13
CA PHE A 52 2.08 -2.64 -20.69
C PHE A 52 2.20 -1.67 -21.88
N LYS A 53 1.19 -1.64 -22.76
CA LYS A 53 1.20 -0.74 -23.92
C LYS A 53 1.18 0.74 -23.53
N VAL A 54 0.39 1.10 -22.52
CA VAL A 54 0.25 2.50 -22.05
C VAL A 54 1.45 2.93 -21.19
N PHE A 55 2.00 2.02 -20.38
CA PHE A 55 3.12 2.28 -19.46
C PHE A 55 4.29 1.29 -19.67
N PRO A 56 4.91 1.27 -20.84
CA PRO A 56 5.97 0.29 -21.12
C PRO A 56 7.14 0.37 -20.15
N ASP A 57 7.63 1.56 -19.81
CA ASP A 57 8.77 1.72 -18.88
C ASP A 57 8.45 1.23 -17.44
N ALA A 58 7.18 1.27 -17.02
CA ALA A 58 6.79 0.82 -15.70
C ALA A 58 6.60 -0.71 -15.62
N PHE A 59 6.19 -1.33 -16.73
CA PHE A 59 5.78 -2.74 -16.75
C PHE A 59 6.63 -3.64 -17.64
N CYS A 60 7.78 -3.17 -18.14
CA CYS A 60 8.76 -4.01 -18.84
C CYS A 60 9.48 -4.99 -17.89
N CYS A 61 10.15 -5.98 -18.46
CA CYS A 61 10.95 -6.95 -17.69
C CYS A 61 12.08 -6.25 -16.94
N ASP A 62 13.02 -5.68 -17.67
CA ASP A 62 14.16 -4.92 -17.17
C ASP A 62 14.68 -3.95 -18.24
N GLU A 63 15.82 -3.32 -18.00
CA GLU A 63 16.39 -2.34 -18.93
C GLU A 63 16.88 -2.92 -20.26
N GLU A 64 17.27 -4.21 -20.28
CA GLU A 64 17.73 -4.88 -21.50
C GLU A 64 16.56 -5.38 -22.35
N PHE A 65 15.40 -5.66 -21.73
CA PHE A 65 14.22 -6.26 -22.38
C PHE A 65 12.98 -5.39 -22.23
N LYS A 66 13.10 -4.11 -22.55
CA LYS A 66 12.00 -3.13 -22.44
C LYS A 66 10.81 -3.42 -23.35
N GLU A 67 11.03 -4.13 -24.45
CA GLU A 67 9.99 -4.55 -25.38
C GLU A 67 9.11 -5.70 -24.84
N PHE A 68 9.52 -6.36 -23.75
CA PHE A 68 8.77 -7.46 -23.15
C PHE A 68 8.11 -7.06 -21.83
N PRO A 69 6.83 -7.47 -21.62
CA PRO A 69 6.14 -7.20 -20.38
C PRO A 69 6.66 -8.05 -19.22
N SER A 70 6.79 -7.46 -18.05
CA SER A 70 7.00 -8.19 -16.80
C SER A 70 5.71 -8.87 -16.36
N VAL A 71 5.54 -10.14 -16.71
CA VAL A 71 4.34 -10.93 -16.38
C VAL A 71 4.13 -11.00 -14.86
N ASP A 72 5.19 -11.18 -14.09
CA ASP A 72 5.14 -11.21 -12.63
C ASP A 72 4.64 -9.89 -12.04
N ARG A 73 5.19 -8.75 -12.49
CA ARG A 73 4.76 -7.42 -12.05
C ARG A 73 3.30 -7.16 -12.39
N LEU A 74 2.87 -7.45 -13.61
CA LEU A 74 1.48 -7.31 -14.04
C LEU A 74 0.54 -8.16 -13.20
N ASN A 75 0.88 -9.43 -12.96
CA ASN A 75 0.07 -10.34 -12.16
C ASN A 75 -0.04 -9.90 -10.70
N ARG A 76 1.08 -9.53 -10.07
CA ARG A 76 1.07 -9.01 -8.69
C ARG A 76 0.23 -7.73 -8.58
N THR A 77 0.40 -6.79 -9.51
CA THR A 77 -0.38 -5.56 -9.53
C THR A 77 -1.87 -5.86 -9.64
N MET A 78 -2.24 -6.79 -10.52
CA MET A 78 -3.63 -7.22 -10.69
C MET A 78 -4.21 -7.84 -9.41
N MET A 79 -3.42 -8.65 -8.70
CA MET A 79 -3.85 -9.22 -7.42
C MET A 79 -4.02 -8.13 -6.36
N HIS A 80 -3.12 -7.16 -6.32
CA HIS A 80 -3.22 -6.03 -5.39
C HIS A 80 -4.45 -5.16 -5.65
N LEU A 81 -4.86 -4.94 -6.90
CA LEU A 81 -6.08 -4.21 -7.21
C LEU A 81 -7.34 -4.82 -6.60
N LYS A 82 -7.35 -6.15 -6.44
CA LYS A 82 -8.46 -6.89 -5.82
C LYS A 82 -8.37 -6.97 -4.29
N TYR A 83 -7.15 -6.93 -3.75
CA TYR A 83 -6.87 -7.16 -2.33
C TYR A 83 -6.05 -6.00 -1.74
N VAL A 84 -6.56 -4.78 -1.89
CA VAL A 84 -5.85 -3.60 -1.33
C VAL A 84 -5.82 -3.70 0.19
N LYS A 85 -4.63 -3.80 0.74
CA LYS A 85 -4.41 -3.90 2.18
C LYS A 85 -4.90 -2.64 2.88
N ASN A 86 -5.87 -2.79 3.79
CA ASN A 86 -6.47 -1.71 4.59
C ASN A 86 -7.33 -0.70 3.81
N SER A 87 -7.74 -0.98 2.58
CA SER A 87 -8.67 -0.13 1.85
C SER A 87 -9.68 -0.96 1.04
N LYS A 88 -10.66 -0.27 0.44
CA LYS A 88 -11.60 -0.93 -0.46
C LYS A 88 -10.86 -1.33 -1.74
N PRO A 89 -11.14 -2.51 -2.33
CA PRO A 89 -10.52 -2.93 -3.59
C PRO A 89 -10.84 -1.94 -4.71
N TYR A 90 -9.92 -1.81 -5.68
CA TYR A 90 -10.12 -0.97 -6.85
C TYR A 90 -10.85 -1.71 -7.97
N LEU A 91 -10.69 -3.05 -8.03
CA LEU A 91 -11.40 -3.93 -8.94
C LEU A 91 -12.21 -4.98 -8.19
N ALA A 92 -13.41 -5.27 -8.70
CA ALA A 92 -14.23 -6.41 -8.30
C ALA A 92 -14.29 -7.44 -9.43
N GLY A 93 -14.66 -8.70 -9.12
CA GLY A 93 -14.80 -9.75 -10.10
C GLY A 93 -13.68 -10.80 -10.07
N SER A 94 -13.64 -11.61 -11.14
CA SER A 94 -12.70 -12.73 -11.25
C SER A 94 -12.27 -12.97 -12.70
N VAL A 95 -11.25 -13.83 -12.90
CA VAL A 95 -10.82 -14.24 -14.24
C VAL A 95 -11.97 -14.87 -15.05
N LYS A 96 -12.87 -15.60 -14.37
CA LYS A 96 -14.00 -16.28 -15.03
C LYS A 96 -15.13 -15.34 -15.42
N THR A 97 -15.42 -14.35 -14.58
CA THR A 97 -16.56 -13.43 -14.76
C THR A 97 -16.17 -12.11 -15.41
N GLY A 98 -14.88 -11.86 -15.59
CA GLY A 98 -14.36 -10.53 -15.91
C GLY A 98 -14.26 -9.65 -14.66
N TYR A 99 -13.84 -8.42 -14.87
CA TYR A 99 -13.65 -7.44 -13.81
C TYR A 99 -14.53 -6.20 -14.04
N SER A 100 -14.80 -5.48 -12.96
CA SER A 100 -15.44 -4.17 -12.97
C SER A 100 -14.67 -3.22 -12.05
N ILE A 101 -14.64 -1.95 -12.41
CA ILE A 101 -14.01 -0.92 -11.59
C ILE A 101 -14.96 -0.57 -10.44
N THR A 102 -14.44 -0.50 -9.22
CA THR A 102 -15.22 -0.07 -8.06
C THR A 102 -15.26 1.47 -7.98
N GLN A 103 -16.16 2.02 -7.14
CA GLN A 103 -16.21 3.48 -6.92
C GLN A 103 -14.84 4.04 -6.48
N MET A 104 -14.12 3.33 -5.60
CA MET A 104 -12.77 3.72 -5.19
C MET A 104 -11.80 3.65 -6.37
N GLY A 105 -11.93 2.63 -7.22
CA GLY A 105 -11.12 2.50 -8.43
C GLY A 105 -11.29 3.69 -9.39
N TYR A 106 -12.51 4.16 -9.61
CA TYR A 106 -12.76 5.35 -10.42
C TYR A 106 -12.13 6.60 -9.81
N THR A 107 -12.30 6.83 -8.51
CA THR A 107 -11.67 7.97 -7.82
C THR A 107 -10.15 7.98 -8.01
N ILE A 108 -9.49 6.84 -7.83
CA ILE A 108 -8.04 6.73 -8.02
C ILE A 108 -7.64 6.90 -9.49
N ALA A 109 -8.42 6.35 -10.44
CA ALA A 109 -8.14 6.52 -11.85
C ALA A 109 -8.24 8.00 -12.29
N GLU A 110 -9.20 8.76 -11.75
CA GLU A 110 -9.34 10.20 -11.99
C GLU A 110 -8.19 11.01 -11.38
N GLU A 111 -7.73 10.66 -10.18
CA GLU A 111 -6.51 11.26 -9.59
C GLU A 111 -5.31 11.10 -10.52
N VAL A 112 -5.09 9.88 -11.04
CA VAL A 112 -4.00 9.57 -11.97
C VAL A 112 -4.15 10.34 -13.27
N GLU A 113 -5.36 10.42 -13.82
CA GLU A 113 -5.65 11.17 -15.04
C GLU A 113 -5.31 12.66 -14.88
N ASN A 114 -5.66 13.25 -13.75
CA ASN A 114 -5.33 14.63 -13.44
C ASN A 114 -3.81 14.86 -13.37
N ILE A 115 -3.07 13.95 -12.74
CA ILE A 115 -1.60 14.03 -12.67
C ILE A 115 -0.97 13.93 -14.07
N ILE A 116 -1.43 13.00 -14.91
CA ILE A 116 -0.89 12.78 -16.25
C ILE A 116 -1.17 13.96 -17.19
N ASN A 117 -2.36 14.56 -17.08
CA ASN A 117 -2.79 15.64 -17.97
C ASN A 117 -2.25 17.02 -17.55
N ASN A 118 -2.22 17.30 -16.27
CA ASN A 118 -1.95 18.64 -15.73
C ASN A 118 -0.57 18.76 -15.07
N GLY A 119 0.17 17.65 -14.95
CA GLY A 119 1.30 17.53 -14.04
C GLY A 119 0.81 17.52 -12.59
N ILE A 120 1.73 17.41 -11.65
CA ILE A 120 1.39 17.69 -10.25
C ILE A 120 1.07 19.17 -10.19
N VAL A 121 -0.21 19.52 -10.20
CA VAL A 121 -0.63 20.81 -9.67
C VAL A 121 -0.22 20.75 -8.22
N ASP A 122 0.77 21.57 -7.89
CA ASP A 122 1.19 21.79 -6.50
C ASP A 122 0.03 22.48 -5.75
N ASN A 123 -1.07 21.76 -5.67
CA ASN A 123 -2.13 22.03 -4.72
C ASN A 123 -1.56 21.60 -3.39
N SER A 124 -0.69 22.44 -2.85
CA SER A 124 -0.28 22.45 -1.45
C SER A 124 -1.44 22.82 -0.52
N ILE A 125 -2.60 22.20 -0.72
CA ILE A 125 -3.40 21.76 0.40
C ILE A 125 -2.75 20.42 0.75
N LYS A 126 -1.68 20.51 1.53
CA LYS A 126 -1.20 19.41 2.33
C LYS A 126 -2.40 18.91 3.12
N ALA A 127 -3.16 17.94 2.55
CA ALA A 127 -3.72 16.93 3.41
C ALA A 127 -2.53 16.51 4.30
N PRO A 128 -2.63 16.57 5.63
CA PRO A 128 -1.50 16.31 6.48
C PRO A 128 -0.93 14.99 5.99
N THR A 129 0.31 15.01 5.52
CA THR A 129 1.08 13.82 5.19
C THR A 129 1.17 13.07 6.50
N VAL A 130 0.15 12.25 6.77
CA VAL A 130 0.21 11.30 7.86
C VAL A 130 1.26 10.32 7.38
N ASP A 131 2.45 10.55 7.87
CA ASP A 131 3.63 9.76 7.64
C ASP A 131 3.21 8.30 7.67
N LYS A 132 3.40 7.54 6.59
CA LYS A 132 2.95 6.13 6.53
C LYS A 132 3.58 5.32 7.66
N HIS A 133 4.77 5.71 8.10
CA HIS A 133 5.40 5.21 9.31
C HIS A 133 4.58 5.56 10.56
N LYS A 134 4.10 6.79 10.70
CA LYS A 134 3.28 7.20 11.87
C LYS A 134 1.94 6.48 11.97
N LYS A 135 1.29 6.11 10.85
CA LYS A 135 0.06 5.28 10.89
C LYS A 135 0.32 3.85 11.38
N GLY A 136 1.46 3.28 11.03
CA GLY A 136 1.88 1.97 11.57
C GLY A 136 2.07 2.04 13.08
N PHE A 137 2.79 3.03 13.56
CA PHE A 137 3.08 3.23 14.99
C PHE A 137 1.83 3.56 15.81
N ALA A 138 0.89 4.32 15.26
CA ALA A 138 -0.40 4.58 15.90
C ALA A 138 -1.18 3.28 16.16
N ARG A 139 -1.20 2.38 15.18
CA ARG A 139 -1.85 1.09 15.31
C ARG A 139 -1.16 0.21 16.35
N ASP A 140 0.17 0.14 16.29
CA ASP A 140 0.95 -0.68 17.22
C ASP A 140 0.85 -0.14 18.64
N TYR A 141 0.84 1.18 18.82
CA TYR A 141 0.57 1.83 20.10
C TYR A 141 -0.83 1.48 20.66
N ILE A 142 -1.88 1.59 19.83
CA ILE A 142 -3.25 1.24 20.26
C ILE A 142 -3.33 -0.24 20.66
N LEU A 143 -2.75 -1.14 19.87
CA LEU A 143 -2.72 -2.57 20.18
C LEU A 143 -1.93 -2.85 21.46
N PHE A 144 -0.80 -2.17 21.65
CA PHE A 144 0.04 -2.32 22.83
C PHE A 144 -0.64 -1.84 24.10
N THR A 145 -1.26 -0.65 24.06
CA THR A 145 -1.95 -0.04 25.21
C THR A 145 -3.30 -0.70 25.53
N SER A 146 -3.94 -1.34 24.56
CA SER A 146 -5.15 -2.14 24.79
C SER A 146 -4.86 -3.57 25.26
N GLY A 147 -3.60 -4.01 25.16
CA GLY A 147 -3.17 -5.36 25.53
C GLY A 147 -3.21 -5.63 27.03
N ASP A 148 -3.37 -6.90 27.39
CA ASP A 148 -3.51 -7.32 28.80
C ASP A 148 -2.24 -7.02 29.62
N GLY A 149 -1.06 -7.08 28.99
CA GLY A 149 0.20 -6.74 29.66
C GLY A 149 0.25 -5.29 30.15
N TYR A 150 -0.19 -4.34 29.33
CA TYR A 150 -0.24 -2.93 29.72
C TYR A 150 -1.31 -2.67 30.79
N LYS A 151 -2.50 -3.28 30.69
CA LYS A 151 -3.56 -3.18 31.69
C LYS A 151 -3.08 -3.69 33.05
N LYS A 152 -2.46 -4.89 33.07
CA LYS A 152 -1.88 -5.48 34.28
C LYS A 152 -0.78 -4.61 34.89
N TYR A 153 0.08 -4.01 34.05
CA TYR A 153 1.07 -3.05 34.51
C TYR A 153 0.46 -1.80 35.16
N LEU A 154 -0.64 -1.29 34.61
CA LEU A 154 -1.32 -0.13 35.22
C LEU A 154 -1.84 -0.43 36.62
N GLU A 155 -2.28 -1.67 36.88
CA GLU A 155 -2.78 -2.12 38.16
C GLU A 155 -1.68 -2.47 39.17
N THR A 156 -0.68 -3.24 38.71
CA THR A 156 0.33 -3.86 39.61
C THR A 156 1.67 -3.15 39.64
N LYS A 157 1.95 -2.31 38.62
CA LYS A 157 3.27 -1.70 38.34
C LYS A 157 4.39 -2.72 38.14
N LYS A 158 4.04 -3.99 37.86
CA LYS A 158 5.01 -5.05 37.58
C LYS A 158 4.99 -5.38 36.10
N ILE A 159 6.19 -5.58 35.55
CA ILE A 159 6.36 -6.06 34.18
C ILE A 159 6.32 -7.60 34.26
N ASP A 160 5.60 -8.17 33.30
CA ASP A 160 5.52 -9.61 33.14
C ASP A 160 5.98 -9.94 31.70
N ASP A 161 7.15 -10.54 31.58
CA ASP A 161 7.80 -10.85 30.31
C ASP A 161 6.93 -11.71 29.38
N MET A 162 6.05 -12.54 29.96
CA MET A 162 5.18 -13.40 29.17
C MET A 162 4.26 -12.58 28.25
N TYR A 163 3.71 -11.45 28.73
CA TYR A 163 2.86 -10.59 27.91
C TYR A 163 3.64 -9.86 26.81
N ILE A 164 4.90 -9.52 27.07
CA ILE A 164 5.80 -8.91 26.08
C ILE A 164 6.09 -9.93 24.98
N TRP A 165 6.44 -11.16 25.36
CA TRP A 165 6.73 -12.24 24.42
C TRP A 165 5.49 -12.59 23.57
N GLN A 166 4.30 -12.63 24.16
CA GLN A 166 3.06 -12.86 23.42
C GLN A 166 2.76 -11.72 22.44
N PHE A 167 2.88 -10.47 22.86
CA PHE A 167 2.59 -9.30 22.02
C PHE A 167 3.51 -9.24 20.80
N PHE A 168 4.80 -9.37 21.01
CA PHE A 168 5.79 -9.33 19.93
C PHE A 168 6.02 -10.70 19.27
N LYS A 169 5.30 -11.74 19.69
CA LYS A 169 5.48 -13.12 19.22
C LYS A 169 6.95 -13.57 19.29
N ILE A 170 7.60 -13.22 20.41
CA ILE A 170 9.01 -13.56 20.64
C ILE A 170 9.13 -15.08 20.79
N THR A 171 10.04 -15.65 20.01
CA THR A 171 10.44 -17.05 20.08
C THR A 171 11.94 -17.13 20.35
N PRO A 172 12.52 -18.29 20.67
CA PRO A 172 13.97 -18.44 20.81
C PRO A 172 14.79 -18.00 19.58
N TYR A 173 14.14 -17.91 18.42
CA TYR A 173 14.75 -17.50 17.15
C TYR A 173 14.47 -16.04 16.79
N THR A 174 13.71 -15.30 17.60
CA THR A 174 13.37 -13.91 17.32
C THR A 174 14.57 -13.01 17.59
N GLN A 175 14.91 -12.18 16.63
CA GLN A 175 15.97 -11.18 16.83
C GLN A 175 15.48 -10.07 17.78
N ILE A 176 16.04 -10.02 18.98
CA ILE A 176 15.73 -9.00 20.02
C ILE A 176 15.89 -7.58 19.49
N LYS A 177 16.78 -7.34 18.53
CA LYS A 177 16.99 -6.05 17.89
C LYS A 177 15.71 -5.50 17.25
N SER A 178 14.97 -6.34 16.55
CA SER A 178 13.68 -5.97 15.91
C SER A 178 12.62 -5.61 16.95
N THR A 179 12.55 -6.34 18.05
CA THR A 179 11.63 -6.05 19.17
C THR A 179 11.96 -4.71 19.82
N LYS A 180 13.25 -4.43 20.07
CA LYS A 180 13.71 -3.15 20.62
C LYS A 180 13.38 -1.98 19.69
N GLU A 181 13.49 -2.16 18.38
CA GLU A 181 13.17 -1.13 17.41
C GLU A 181 11.66 -0.83 17.38
N ASN A 182 10.83 -1.87 17.39
CA ASN A 182 9.38 -1.70 17.48
C ASN A 182 8.94 -1.00 18.78
N LEU A 183 9.54 -1.35 19.92
CA LEU A 183 9.28 -0.68 21.19
C LEU A 183 9.68 0.80 21.16
N LYS A 184 10.80 1.13 20.53
CA LYS A 184 11.24 2.55 20.36
C LYS A 184 10.24 3.34 19.53
N ASN A 185 9.69 2.75 18.47
CA ASN A 185 8.68 3.39 17.63
C ASN A 185 7.37 3.66 18.40
N ILE A 186 6.94 2.70 19.23
CA ILE A 186 5.76 2.88 20.10
C ILE A 186 6.05 3.94 21.17
N LEU A 187 7.27 3.97 21.70
CA LEU A 187 7.71 4.98 22.68
C LEU A 187 7.68 6.40 22.10
N GLU A 188 8.17 6.59 20.88
CA GLU A 188 8.12 7.90 20.21
C GLU A 188 6.67 8.36 20.04
N TYR A 189 5.78 7.46 19.61
CA TYR A 189 4.37 7.78 19.47
C TYR A 189 3.71 8.10 20.83
N ALA A 190 4.06 7.37 21.89
CA ALA A 190 3.59 7.66 23.26
C ALA A 190 4.02 9.05 23.73
N LYS A 191 5.28 9.46 23.44
CA LYS A 191 5.81 10.80 23.75
C LYS A 191 5.06 11.90 22.98
N GLU A 192 4.82 11.72 21.68
CA GLU A 192 4.05 12.67 20.86
C GLU A 192 2.64 12.87 21.44
N ASN A 193 2.01 11.79 21.96
CA ASN A 193 0.68 11.84 22.56
C ASN A 193 0.69 12.19 24.07
N LYS A 194 1.87 12.49 24.65
CA LYS A 194 2.05 12.84 26.07
C LYS A 194 1.55 11.76 27.05
N ASP A 195 1.54 10.48 26.61
CA ASP A 195 1.17 9.34 27.47
C ASP A 195 2.36 8.88 28.33
N LYS A 196 2.59 9.60 29.42
CA LYS A 196 3.68 9.32 30.36
C LYS A 196 3.62 7.92 30.97
N LYS A 197 2.42 7.32 31.10
CA LYS A 197 2.29 5.97 31.67
C LYS A 197 2.83 4.92 30.72
N CYS A 198 2.50 5.05 29.43
CA CYS A 198 3.01 4.19 28.37
C CYS A 198 4.52 4.38 28.18
N GLU A 199 5.01 5.64 28.22
CA GLU A 199 6.43 5.92 28.17
C GLU A 199 7.21 5.18 29.25
N TYR A 200 6.78 5.29 30.51
CA TYR A 200 7.41 4.60 31.64
C TYR A 200 7.40 3.08 31.46
N TYR A 201 6.29 2.52 31.07
CA TYR A 201 6.17 1.09 30.84
C TYR A 201 7.16 0.58 29.79
N ILE A 202 7.24 1.26 28.64
CA ILE A 202 8.15 0.87 27.56
C ILE A 202 9.60 1.05 27.96
N GLN A 203 9.95 2.14 28.68
CA GLN A 203 11.30 2.35 29.17
C GLN A 203 11.77 1.25 30.12
N GLU A 204 10.91 0.80 31.02
CA GLU A 204 11.20 -0.31 31.92
C GLU A 204 11.37 -1.63 31.16
N ILE A 205 10.53 -1.90 30.14
CA ILE A 205 10.72 -3.09 29.26
C ILE A 205 12.07 -3.03 28.55
N LEU A 206 12.44 -1.87 28.00
CA LEU A 206 13.69 -1.71 27.24
C LEU A 206 14.95 -1.89 28.09
N LYS A 207 14.86 -1.67 29.41
CA LYS A 207 15.97 -1.93 30.36
C LYS A 207 16.18 -3.41 30.62
N ASN A 208 15.08 -4.19 30.55
CA ASN A 208 15.09 -5.62 30.91
C ASN A 208 15.29 -6.54 29.69
N LEU A 209 15.18 -6.01 28.46
CA LEU A 209 15.46 -6.70 27.20
C LEU A 209 16.92 -6.50 26.74
#